data_aca5c52c1f29332279d649bf23b051e1
#
_entry.id   aca5c52c1f29332279d649bf23b051e1
#
_cell.length_a   1.000
_cell.length_b   1.000
_cell.length_c   1.000
_cell.angle_alpha   90.00
_cell.angle_beta   90.00
_cell.angle_gamma   90.00
#
_symmetry.space_group_name_H-M   'P 1'
#
loop_
_entity.id
_entity.type
_entity.pdbx_description
1 polymer ?
#
loop_
_entity_poly.entity_id
_entity_poly.type
_entity_poly.pdbx_seq_one_letter_code
_entity_poly.pdbx_strand_id
1 'polypeptide(L)'
;MKTPASSRLLVAGYYGFGNLGDEMILASLLAIARRLWPGCSVHALSGDPEQTAALHGVTATSWTDLPGTVRAVAAADLVLLGGGGLFHDYWGVSPGDLLSPRQSGISYYAGVVALARLLDKRVGLWSLGVGPLLTPEGRELTAAVFREAEYAAVRDAASL
;
A
#
# COMPACT_ATOMS: atom_id res chain seq x y z
N MET A 1 -12.59 22.16 1.12
CA MET A 1 -12.45 21.30 -0.08
C MET A 1 -13.68 20.41 -0.18
N LYS A 2 -14.48 20.49 -1.23
CA LYS A 2 -15.59 19.55 -1.45
C LYS A 2 -14.98 18.19 -1.81
N THR A 3 -15.18 17.18 -0.97
CA THR A 3 -14.87 15.79 -1.31
C THR A 3 -15.77 15.41 -2.49
N PRO A 4 -15.23 14.91 -3.61
CA PRO A 4 -16.07 14.43 -4.70
C PRO A 4 -16.97 13.31 -4.18
N ALA A 5 -18.20 13.25 -4.67
CA ALA A 5 -19.27 12.37 -4.18
C ALA A 5 -18.98 10.85 -4.29
N SER A 6 -17.83 10.45 -4.82
CA SER A 6 -17.37 9.06 -4.92
C SER A 6 -15.85 8.99 -5.01
N SER A 7 -15.15 9.30 -3.91
CA SER A 7 -13.69 9.07 -3.85
C SER A 7 -13.39 7.57 -3.78
N ARG A 8 -12.34 7.15 -4.48
CA ARG A 8 -11.87 5.75 -4.52
C ARG A 8 -10.47 5.68 -3.92
N LEU A 9 -10.34 4.94 -2.84
CA LEU A 9 -9.08 4.70 -2.15
C LEU A 9 -8.60 3.29 -2.47
N LEU A 10 -7.39 3.15 -3.01
CA LEU A 10 -6.68 1.89 -3.07
C LEU A 10 -5.73 1.81 -1.89
N VAL A 11 -5.78 0.73 -1.13
CA VAL A 11 -4.85 0.46 -0.04
C VAL A 11 -3.97 -0.73 -0.37
N ALA A 12 -2.66 -0.60 -0.16
CA ALA A 12 -1.68 -1.66 -0.32
C ALA A 12 -0.87 -1.79 0.97
N GLY A 13 -0.77 -3.02 1.48
CA GLY A 13 -0.07 -3.38 2.70
C GLY A 13 0.07 -4.88 2.79
N TYR A 14 0.48 -5.41 3.93
CA TYR A 14 0.63 -6.84 4.14
C TYR A 14 -0.68 -7.47 4.64
N TYR A 15 -1.76 -7.31 3.86
CA TYR A 15 -3.12 -7.75 4.20
C TYR A 15 -3.45 -9.10 3.59
N GLY A 16 -4.28 -9.91 4.27
CA GLY A 16 -4.71 -11.21 3.78
C GLY A 16 -3.64 -12.30 3.90
N PHE A 17 -2.65 -12.11 4.77
CA PHE A 17 -1.60 -13.11 5.04
C PHE A 17 -1.73 -13.74 6.44
N GLY A 18 -2.86 -13.53 7.12
CA GLY A 18 -3.12 -14.08 8.45
C GLY A 18 -2.35 -13.40 9.58
N ASN A 19 -1.79 -12.20 9.34
CA ASN A 19 -1.11 -11.41 10.37
C ASN A 19 -2.11 -10.49 11.06
N LEU A 20 -2.45 -10.80 12.30
CA LEU A 20 -3.43 -10.04 13.08
C LEU A 20 -3.06 -8.55 13.19
N GLY A 21 -1.76 -8.22 13.32
CA GLY A 21 -1.30 -6.83 13.42
C GLY A 21 -1.62 -6.02 12.17
N ASP A 22 -1.35 -6.58 11.00
CA ASP A 22 -1.62 -5.90 9.73
C ASP A 22 -3.13 -5.80 9.45
N GLU A 23 -3.92 -6.82 9.82
CA GLU A 23 -5.38 -6.76 9.74
C GLU A 23 -5.97 -5.68 10.67
N MET A 24 -5.43 -5.51 11.87
CA MET A 24 -5.84 -4.43 12.78
C MET A 24 -5.47 -3.04 12.23
N ILE A 25 -4.32 -2.92 11.57
CA ILE A 25 -3.91 -1.68 10.90
C ILE A 25 -4.90 -1.35 9.78
N LEU A 26 -5.25 -2.32 8.93
CA LEU A 26 -6.24 -2.13 7.88
C LEU A 26 -7.60 -1.72 8.47
N ALA A 27 -8.09 -2.41 9.49
CA ALA A 27 -9.35 -2.07 10.16
C ALA A 27 -9.35 -0.63 10.69
N SER A 28 -8.25 -0.21 11.33
CA SER A 28 -8.09 1.14 11.87
C SER A 28 -8.07 2.20 10.76
N LEU A 29 -7.34 1.95 9.67
CA LEU A 29 -7.30 2.81 8.50
C LEU A 29 -8.70 2.97 7.88
N LEU A 30 -9.44 1.87 7.72
CA LEU A 30 -10.80 1.88 7.19
C LEU A 30 -11.76 2.65 8.08
N ALA A 31 -11.65 2.51 9.40
CA ALA A 31 -12.47 3.29 10.35
C ALA A 31 -12.21 4.80 10.19
N ILE A 32 -10.95 5.20 10.05
CA ILE A 32 -10.56 6.59 9.82
C ILE A 32 -11.06 7.07 8.45
N ALA A 33 -10.85 6.30 7.39
CA ALA A 33 -11.30 6.65 6.04
C ALA A 33 -12.82 6.84 5.98
N ARG A 34 -13.60 5.93 6.57
CA ARG A 34 -15.06 6.03 6.63
C ARG A 34 -15.54 7.28 7.39
N ARG A 35 -14.80 7.66 8.44
CA ARG A 35 -15.11 8.86 9.22
C ARG A 35 -14.77 10.16 8.49
N LEU A 36 -13.60 10.21 7.84
CA LEU A 36 -13.10 11.43 7.18
C LEU A 36 -13.70 11.64 5.78
N TRP A 37 -14.03 10.55 5.10
CA TRP A 37 -14.57 10.55 3.73
C TRP A 37 -15.83 9.67 3.64
N PRO A 38 -16.95 10.11 4.19
CA PRO A 38 -18.21 9.38 4.05
C PRO A 38 -18.55 9.15 2.58
N GLY A 39 -18.81 7.88 2.19
CA GLY A 39 -19.05 7.49 0.80
C GLY A 39 -17.79 7.14 -0.01
N CYS A 40 -16.59 7.21 0.57
CA CYS A 40 -15.38 6.71 -0.06
C CYS A 40 -15.48 5.18 -0.23
N SER A 41 -15.26 4.68 -1.45
CA SER A 41 -15.07 3.25 -1.69
C SER A 41 -13.60 2.88 -1.48
N VAL A 42 -13.36 1.78 -0.77
CA VAL A 42 -12.00 1.28 -0.54
C VAL A 42 -11.82 -0.04 -1.25
N HIS A 43 -10.68 -0.17 -1.93
CA HIS A 43 -10.20 -1.39 -2.55
C HIS A 43 -8.86 -1.77 -1.95
N ALA A 44 -8.64 -3.05 -1.61
CA ALA A 44 -7.41 -3.53 -1.01
C ALA A 44 -6.62 -4.45 -1.97
N LEU A 45 -5.29 -4.34 -1.96
CA LEU A 45 -4.42 -5.40 -2.48
C LEU A 45 -4.16 -6.38 -1.36
N SER A 46 -4.35 -7.68 -1.60
CA SER A 46 -4.41 -8.70 -0.54
C SER A 46 -3.81 -10.03 -0.97
N GLY A 47 -3.25 -10.76 -0.01
CA GLY A 47 -2.86 -12.17 -0.16
C GLY A 47 -4.06 -13.11 -0.26
N ASP A 48 -5.17 -12.76 0.41
CA ASP A 48 -6.45 -13.48 0.35
C ASP A 48 -7.59 -12.46 0.17
N PRO A 49 -7.96 -12.15 -1.09
CA PRO A 49 -8.98 -11.16 -1.38
C PRO A 49 -10.36 -11.48 -0.81
N GLU A 50 -10.74 -12.76 -0.80
CA GLU A 50 -12.05 -13.20 -0.30
C GLU A 50 -12.14 -12.99 1.21
N GLN A 51 -11.11 -13.41 1.95
CA GLN A 51 -11.04 -13.19 3.39
C GLN A 51 -11.01 -11.69 3.72
N THR A 52 -10.19 -10.91 3.03
CA THR A 52 -10.09 -9.46 3.24
C THR A 52 -11.42 -8.77 2.98
N ALA A 53 -12.12 -9.13 1.90
CA ALA A 53 -13.43 -8.58 1.58
C ALA A 53 -14.46 -8.93 2.66
N ALA A 54 -14.50 -10.19 3.09
CA ALA A 54 -15.43 -10.65 4.12
C ALA A 54 -15.17 -10.01 5.48
N LEU A 55 -13.89 -9.89 5.90
CA LEU A 55 -13.51 -9.38 7.21
C LEU A 55 -13.71 -7.86 7.32
N HIS A 56 -13.39 -7.13 6.27
CA HIS A 56 -13.31 -5.66 6.31
C HIS A 56 -14.43 -4.93 5.57
N GLY A 57 -15.25 -5.65 4.79
CA GLY A 57 -16.34 -5.04 4.00
C GLY A 57 -15.81 -4.11 2.90
N VAL A 58 -14.76 -4.52 2.22
CA VAL A 58 -14.13 -3.82 1.09
C VAL A 58 -14.07 -4.72 -0.14
N THR A 59 -13.79 -4.15 -1.29
CA THR A 59 -13.38 -4.96 -2.45
C THR A 59 -11.88 -5.24 -2.36
N ALA A 60 -11.43 -6.37 -2.92
CA ALA A 60 -10.02 -6.71 -2.91
C ALA A 60 -9.58 -7.40 -4.20
N THR A 61 -8.28 -7.28 -4.50
CA THR A 61 -7.60 -7.96 -5.61
C THR A 61 -6.36 -8.66 -5.08
N SER A 62 -6.06 -9.84 -5.62
CA SER A 62 -4.83 -10.55 -5.25
C SER A 62 -3.60 -9.72 -5.62
N TRP A 63 -2.66 -9.64 -4.71
CA TRP A 63 -1.39 -8.97 -4.94
C TRP A 63 -0.56 -9.60 -6.08
N THR A 64 -0.85 -10.84 -6.45
CA THR A 64 -0.23 -11.54 -7.59
C THR A 64 -0.97 -11.30 -8.92
N ASP A 65 -2.18 -10.74 -8.90
CA ASP A 65 -2.93 -10.38 -10.11
C ASP A 65 -2.48 -9.00 -10.61
N LEU A 66 -1.42 -8.97 -11.39
CA LEU A 66 -0.91 -7.72 -11.96
C LEU A 66 -1.95 -6.99 -12.83
N PRO A 67 -2.69 -7.63 -13.75
CA PRO A 67 -3.76 -6.95 -14.48
C PRO A 67 -4.83 -6.36 -13.57
N GLY A 68 -5.22 -7.07 -12.50
CA GLY A 68 -6.14 -6.57 -11.47
C GLY A 68 -5.58 -5.38 -10.72
N THR A 69 -4.32 -5.44 -10.33
CA THR A 69 -3.61 -4.32 -9.69
C THR A 69 -3.58 -3.08 -10.58
N VAL A 70 -3.27 -3.22 -11.87
CA VAL A 70 -3.30 -2.11 -12.84
C VAL A 70 -4.70 -1.48 -12.90
N ARG A 71 -5.74 -2.30 -13.00
CA ARG A 71 -7.13 -1.79 -13.01
C ARG A 71 -7.50 -1.08 -11.71
N ALA A 72 -7.10 -1.62 -10.56
CA ALA A 72 -7.37 -1.04 -9.26
C ALA A 72 -6.67 0.31 -9.09
N VAL A 73 -5.38 0.41 -9.46
CA VAL A 73 -4.63 1.68 -9.45
C VAL A 73 -5.27 2.69 -10.41
N ALA A 74 -5.59 2.29 -11.64
CA ALA A 74 -6.20 3.17 -12.63
C ALA A 74 -7.55 3.74 -12.16
N ALA A 75 -8.32 2.96 -11.42
CA ALA A 75 -9.62 3.37 -10.87
C ALA A 75 -9.52 4.23 -9.61
N ALA A 76 -8.37 4.23 -8.92
CA ALA A 76 -8.19 4.97 -7.67
C ALA A 76 -8.00 6.48 -7.90
N ASP A 77 -8.44 7.28 -6.92
CA ASP A 77 -8.11 8.70 -6.81
C ASP A 77 -6.89 8.92 -5.91
N LEU A 78 -6.69 8.01 -4.94
CA LEU A 78 -5.55 7.97 -4.03
C LEU A 78 -5.09 6.53 -3.84
N VAL A 79 -3.80 6.31 -3.97
CA VAL A 79 -3.12 5.05 -3.61
C VAL A 79 -2.42 5.26 -2.28
N LEU A 80 -2.77 4.46 -1.29
CA LEU A 80 -2.22 4.55 0.05
C LEU A 80 -1.45 3.28 0.40
N LEU A 81 -0.15 3.41 0.65
CA LEU A 81 0.59 2.36 1.31
C LEU A 81 0.31 2.45 2.81
N GLY A 82 -0.28 1.41 3.36
CA GLY A 82 -0.87 1.49 4.68
C GLY A 82 -0.26 0.54 5.70
N GLY A 83 0.51 1.11 6.62
CA GLY A 83 0.89 0.53 7.89
C GLY A 83 1.78 -0.71 7.84
N GLY A 84 2.31 -1.07 8.99
CA GLY A 84 3.15 -2.24 9.15
C GLY A 84 4.61 -2.04 8.74
N GLY A 85 5.40 -3.07 8.91
CA GLY A 85 6.83 -3.08 8.57
C GLY A 85 7.05 -3.41 7.10
N LEU A 86 6.65 -2.53 6.20
CA LEU A 86 6.67 -2.80 4.76
C LEU A 86 8.04 -2.57 4.11
N PHE A 87 8.84 -1.66 4.69
CA PHE A 87 10.12 -1.21 4.12
C PHE A 87 11.29 -1.77 4.91
N HIS A 88 11.57 -3.05 4.72
CA HIS A 88 12.78 -3.73 5.18
C HIS A 88 13.32 -4.64 4.09
N ASP A 89 14.61 -4.90 4.10
CA ASP A 89 15.28 -5.70 3.07
C ASP A 89 15.99 -6.95 3.63
N TYR A 90 15.43 -7.56 4.68
CA TYR A 90 15.94 -8.81 5.23
C TYR A 90 16.12 -9.95 4.22
N TRP A 91 15.27 -9.96 3.20
CA TRP A 91 15.23 -11.00 2.18
C TRP A 91 15.90 -10.57 0.87
N GLY A 92 16.59 -9.43 0.90
CA GLY A 92 17.12 -8.79 -0.29
C GLY A 92 16.07 -7.95 -1.02
N VAL A 93 16.56 -7.16 -1.95
CA VAL A 93 15.76 -6.30 -2.82
C VAL A 93 16.33 -6.37 -4.23
N SER A 94 15.47 -6.51 -5.21
CA SER A 94 15.86 -6.44 -6.62
C SER A 94 14.98 -5.42 -7.36
N PRO A 95 15.54 -4.37 -7.93
CA PRO A 95 14.78 -3.46 -8.79
C PRO A 95 14.11 -4.16 -9.99
N GLY A 96 14.63 -5.30 -10.42
CA GLY A 96 14.03 -6.13 -11.47
C GLY A 96 12.75 -6.84 -11.05
N ASP A 97 12.45 -6.87 -9.75
CA ASP A 97 11.26 -7.52 -9.20
C ASP A 97 10.10 -6.54 -8.92
N LEU A 98 10.17 -5.32 -9.43
CA LEU A 98 9.07 -4.36 -9.38
C LEU A 98 7.80 -4.98 -9.97
N LEU A 99 6.71 -5.00 -9.19
CA LEU A 99 5.43 -5.64 -9.55
C LEU A 99 5.51 -7.15 -9.79
N SER A 100 6.63 -7.79 -9.42
CA SER A 100 6.76 -9.24 -9.50
C SER A 100 5.98 -9.90 -8.35
N PRO A 101 5.25 -11.01 -8.62
CA PRO A 101 4.60 -11.78 -7.57
C PRO A 101 5.59 -12.61 -6.73
N ARG A 102 6.88 -12.58 -7.05
CA ARG A 102 7.88 -13.42 -6.41
C ARG A 102 8.32 -12.93 -5.03
N GLN A 103 8.24 -11.64 -4.80
CA GLN A 103 8.60 -11.03 -3.52
C GLN A 103 7.59 -9.96 -3.13
N SER A 104 7.03 -10.15 -1.94
CA SER A 104 6.32 -9.11 -1.24
C SER A 104 7.31 -8.11 -0.66
N GLY A 105 7.65 -7.22 -0.46
CA GLY A 105 8.69 -6.38 0.16
C GLY A 105 8.82 -5.07 -0.58
N ILE A 106 9.93 -4.39 -0.37
CA ILE A 106 10.17 -3.05 -0.91
C ILE A 106 9.91 -2.98 -2.42
N SER A 107 10.38 -3.97 -3.20
CA SER A 107 10.22 -3.97 -4.66
C SER A 107 8.75 -3.98 -5.09
N TYR A 108 7.90 -4.76 -4.41
CA TYR A 108 6.47 -4.80 -4.70
C TYR A 108 5.80 -3.44 -4.44
N TYR A 109 6.03 -2.86 -3.27
CA TYR A 109 5.43 -1.57 -2.91
C TYR A 109 5.95 -0.42 -3.76
N ALA A 110 7.25 -0.43 -4.09
CA ALA A 110 7.85 0.52 -5.03
C ALA A 110 7.22 0.39 -6.42
N GLY A 111 6.94 -0.84 -6.87
CA GLY A 111 6.23 -1.09 -8.12
C GLY A 111 4.81 -0.52 -8.13
N VAL A 112 4.04 -0.71 -7.04
CA VAL A 112 2.69 -0.13 -6.90
C VAL A 112 2.75 1.41 -6.96
N VAL A 113 3.72 2.02 -6.28
CA VAL A 113 3.91 3.49 -6.32
C VAL A 113 4.31 3.97 -7.70
N ALA A 114 5.26 3.29 -8.36
CA ALA A 114 5.68 3.62 -9.72
C ALA A 114 4.50 3.54 -10.70
N LEU A 115 3.68 2.49 -10.59
CA LEU A 115 2.47 2.35 -11.40
C LEU A 115 1.47 3.48 -11.12
N ALA A 116 1.28 3.84 -9.85
CA ALA A 116 0.41 4.96 -9.47
C ALA A 116 0.87 6.26 -10.11
N ARG A 117 2.16 6.55 -10.08
CA ARG A 117 2.73 7.76 -10.70
C ARG A 117 2.63 7.74 -12.22
N LEU A 118 2.88 6.60 -12.86
CA LEU A 118 2.70 6.42 -14.31
C LEU A 118 1.26 6.68 -14.76
N LEU A 119 0.29 6.40 -13.89
CA LEU A 119 -1.14 6.62 -14.14
C LEU A 119 -1.65 7.95 -13.55
N ASP A 120 -0.75 8.86 -13.17
CA ASP A 120 -1.05 10.18 -12.60
C ASP A 120 -1.97 10.10 -11.36
N LYS A 121 -1.71 9.13 -10.49
CA LYS A 121 -2.44 8.95 -9.24
C LYS A 121 -1.69 9.55 -8.06
N ARG A 122 -2.45 10.10 -7.13
CA ARG A 122 -1.91 10.58 -5.85
C ARG A 122 -1.44 9.41 -5.01
N VAL A 123 -0.34 9.59 -4.29
CA VAL A 123 0.26 8.57 -3.41
C VAL A 123 0.39 9.11 -2.00
N GLY A 124 -0.01 8.32 -1.03
CA GLY A 124 0.19 8.59 0.39
C GLY A 124 0.84 7.40 1.10
N LEU A 125 1.60 7.70 2.15
CA LEU A 125 2.23 6.70 3.01
C LEU A 125 1.66 6.87 4.43
N TRP A 126 1.10 5.79 4.99
CA TRP A 126 0.40 5.85 6.27
C TRP A 126 1.01 4.90 7.29
N SER A 127 1.57 5.47 8.36
CA SER A 127 2.08 4.72 9.53
C SER A 127 3.05 3.58 9.17
N LEU A 128 3.98 3.84 8.25
CA LEU A 128 4.93 2.84 7.75
C LEU A 128 6.07 2.60 8.74
N GLY A 129 6.40 1.33 8.95
CA GLY A 129 7.67 0.92 9.54
C GLY A 129 8.75 0.86 8.46
N VAL A 130 9.87 1.53 8.72
CA VAL A 130 11.02 1.56 7.83
C VAL A 130 12.24 1.01 8.56
N GLY A 131 12.93 0.07 7.90
CA GLY A 131 14.15 -0.53 8.37
C GLY A 131 13.99 -1.91 9.03
N PRO A 132 15.14 -2.61 9.17
CA PRO A 132 16.44 -2.17 8.70
C PRO A 132 16.55 -2.19 7.17
N LEU A 133 17.31 -1.22 6.63
CA LEU A 133 17.67 -1.15 5.21
C LEU A 133 19.17 -1.48 5.09
N LEU A 134 19.46 -2.71 4.79
CA LEU A 134 20.81 -3.28 4.80
C LEU A 134 21.52 -3.06 3.47
N THR A 135 20.76 -3.01 2.37
CA THR A 135 21.31 -2.92 1.01
C THR A 135 21.20 -1.49 0.44
N PRO A 136 22.10 -1.09 -0.47
CA PRO A 136 21.96 0.18 -1.20
C PRO A 136 20.65 0.24 -1.99
N GLU A 137 20.27 -0.84 -2.65
CA GLU A 137 19.06 -0.95 -3.46
C GLU A 137 17.79 -0.76 -2.62
N GLY A 138 17.76 -1.34 -1.41
CA GLY A 138 16.66 -1.15 -0.46
C GLY A 138 16.51 0.32 -0.04
N ARG A 139 17.63 0.99 0.21
CA ARG A 139 17.64 2.43 0.55
C ARG A 139 17.18 3.29 -0.63
N GLU A 140 17.67 3.00 -1.84
CA GLU A 140 17.30 3.75 -3.05
C GLU A 140 15.82 3.61 -3.39
N LEU A 141 15.27 2.40 -3.38
CA LEU A 141 13.85 2.16 -3.65
C LEU A 141 12.96 2.79 -2.57
N THR A 142 13.34 2.66 -1.30
CA THR A 142 12.61 3.31 -0.20
C THR A 142 12.61 4.83 -0.38
N ALA A 143 13.76 5.43 -0.62
CA ALA A 143 13.87 6.87 -0.87
C ALA A 143 13.07 7.32 -2.10
N ALA A 144 13.04 6.51 -3.17
CA ALA A 144 12.22 6.79 -4.35
C ALA A 144 10.73 6.81 -4.00
N VAL A 145 10.24 5.82 -3.26
CA VAL A 145 8.83 5.78 -2.82
C VAL A 145 8.46 7.01 -1.98
N PHE A 146 9.33 7.40 -1.03
CA PHE A 146 9.06 8.57 -0.19
C PHE A 146 9.05 9.89 -0.97
N ARG A 147 9.89 10.01 -2.02
CA ARG A 147 9.89 11.20 -2.89
C ARG A 147 8.63 11.32 -3.73
N GLU A 148 8.01 10.20 -4.10
CA GLU A 148 6.79 10.18 -4.92
C GLU A 148 5.50 10.39 -4.12
N ALA A 149 5.57 10.32 -2.79
CA ALA A 149 4.42 10.49 -1.93
C ALA A 149 4.11 11.97 -1.65
N GLU A 150 2.84 12.36 -1.76
CA GLU A 150 2.37 13.70 -1.36
C GLU A 150 2.29 13.85 0.16
N TYR A 151 2.13 12.73 0.85
CA TYR A 151 2.05 12.65 2.30
C TYR A 151 2.75 11.39 2.78
N ALA A 152 3.57 11.52 3.82
CA ALA A 152 4.25 10.40 4.45
C ALA A 152 4.18 10.50 5.97
N ALA A 153 3.70 9.43 6.60
CA ALA A 153 3.78 9.23 8.04
C ALA A 153 4.43 7.90 8.33
N VAL A 154 5.42 7.91 9.21
CA VAL A 154 6.04 6.71 9.75
C VAL A 154 5.44 6.37 11.12
N ARG A 155 5.52 5.11 11.53
CA ARG A 155 4.87 4.64 12.75
C ARG A 155 5.63 5.00 14.03
N ASP A 156 6.96 5.20 13.92
CA ASP A 156 7.85 5.40 15.07
C ASP A 156 9.09 6.23 14.69
N ALA A 157 9.79 6.72 15.71
CA ALA A 157 11.00 7.53 15.51
C ALA A 157 12.18 6.75 14.90
N ALA A 158 12.20 5.42 15.01
CA ALA A 158 13.25 4.61 14.40
C ALA A 158 13.09 4.49 12.89
N SER A 159 11.89 4.80 12.38
CA SER A 159 11.55 4.79 10.96
C SER A 159 11.73 6.16 10.28
N LEU A 160 12.15 7.18 11.03
CA LEU A 160 12.52 8.50 10.51
C LEU A 160 13.95 8.46 9.96
#